data_e6793babe9c91f75a2eecc560fe153f4
#
_entry.id   e6793babe9c91f75a2eecc560fe153f4
#
_cell.length_a   1.000
_cell.length_b   1.000
_cell.length_c   1.000
_cell.angle_alpha   90.00
_cell.angle_beta   90.00
_cell.angle_gamma   90.00
#
_symmetry.space_group_name_H-M   'P 1'
#
loop_
_entity.id
_entity.type
_entity.pdbx_description
1 polymer ?
#
loop_
_entity_poly.entity_id
_entity_poly.type
_entity_poly.pdbx_seq_one_letter_code
_entity_poly.pdbx_strand_id
1 'polypeptide(L)'
;GETEFHSPCTPSLFRKNEQKQYIEELAIGQEMELLMLSHPLVQLLDLGVELNGRQFRFEMNLLGLTQHYYNKTCFLDMTSSPQVAAFFATTDYDWKTDTYSPILDKAHVAGVLYYYSLDIDADFKIVPLTTIGLQVFPRSGKQYRFLYKLTKGQDFDTFLRLQMVRFKHDP
;
A
#
# COMPACT_ATOMS: atom_id res chain seq x y z
N GLY A 1 -3.92 7.83 4.39
CA GLY A 1 -5.17 8.03 5.12
C GLY A 1 -5.94 6.73 5.26
N GLU A 2 -6.58 6.55 6.40
CA GLU A 2 -7.44 5.40 6.67
C GLU A 2 -8.81 5.88 7.14
N THR A 3 -9.86 5.17 6.74
CA THR A 3 -11.26 5.48 7.09
C THR A 3 -11.56 5.24 8.57
N GLU A 4 -10.77 4.38 9.21
CA GLU A 4 -10.90 4.03 10.62
C GLU A 4 -9.53 4.01 11.30
N PHE A 5 -9.46 4.61 12.48
CA PHE A 5 -8.26 4.53 13.30
C PHE A 5 -8.15 3.17 13.96
N HIS A 6 -7.06 2.47 13.69
CA HIS A 6 -6.69 1.20 14.32
C HIS A 6 -5.44 1.37 15.17
N SER A 7 -5.46 0.84 16.39
CA SER A 7 -4.26 0.75 17.23
C SER A 7 -4.12 -0.70 17.71
N PRO A 8 -3.01 -1.37 17.39
CA PRO A 8 -1.86 -0.90 16.63
C PRO A 8 -2.16 -0.65 15.15
N CYS A 9 -1.49 0.33 14.53
CA CYS A 9 -1.53 0.57 13.10
C CYS A 9 -0.63 -0.43 12.38
N THR A 10 -1.23 -1.49 11.86
CA THR A 10 -0.52 -2.60 11.22
C THR A 10 -1.07 -2.88 9.83
N PRO A 11 -0.26 -3.42 8.90
CA PRO A 11 -0.72 -3.89 7.60
C PRO A 11 -1.87 -4.90 7.69
N SER A 12 -2.69 -4.96 6.65
CA SER A 12 -3.87 -5.82 6.59
C SER A 12 -3.58 -7.31 6.84
N LEU A 13 -2.41 -7.79 6.41
CA LEU A 13 -1.96 -9.16 6.63
C LEU A 13 -1.82 -9.51 8.14
N PHE A 14 -1.50 -8.54 8.99
CA PHE A 14 -1.23 -8.76 10.41
C PHE A 14 -2.40 -8.42 11.33
N ARG A 15 -3.50 -7.83 10.81
CA ARG A 15 -4.67 -7.43 11.60
C ARG A 15 -5.48 -8.60 12.16
N LYS A 16 -5.36 -9.79 11.57
CA LYS A 16 -6.05 -11.00 12.03
C LYS A 16 -5.08 -11.97 12.68
N ASN A 17 -5.44 -12.49 13.85
CA ASN A 17 -4.55 -13.31 14.70
C ASN A 17 -4.55 -14.80 14.38
N GLU A 18 -5.38 -15.30 13.45
CA GLU A 18 -5.46 -16.72 13.15
C GLU A 18 -4.32 -17.16 12.21
N GLN A 19 -3.48 -18.04 12.70
CA GLN A 19 -2.32 -18.56 11.95
C GLN A 19 -2.73 -19.21 10.61
N LYS A 20 -3.86 -19.92 10.58
CA LYS A 20 -4.36 -20.54 9.35
C LYS A 20 -4.66 -19.51 8.29
N GLN A 21 -5.36 -18.44 8.65
CA GLN A 21 -5.73 -17.37 7.73
C GLN A 21 -4.48 -16.61 7.23
N TYR A 22 -3.48 -16.43 8.08
CA TYR A 22 -2.21 -15.82 7.66
C TYR A 22 -1.52 -16.64 6.56
N ILE A 23 -1.49 -17.97 6.68
CA ILE A 23 -0.89 -18.86 5.67
C ILE A 23 -1.69 -18.82 4.37
N GLU A 24 -3.02 -18.84 4.46
CA GLU A 24 -3.90 -18.74 3.29
C GLU A 24 -3.70 -17.42 2.52
N GLU A 25 -3.62 -16.30 3.20
CA GLU A 25 -3.37 -15.00 2.58
C GLU A 25 -1.98 -14.90 1.92
N LEU A 26 -0.96 -15.53 2.54
CA LEU A 26 0.36 -15.63 1.91
C LEU A 26 0.33 -16.47 0.64
N ALA A 27 -0.36 -17.61 0.65
CA ALA A 27 -0.49 -18.47 -0.52
C ALA A 27 -1.22 -17.73 -1.67
N ILE A 28 -2.33 -17.05 -1.38
CA ILE A 28 -3.05 -16.21 -2.35
C ILE A 28 -2.11 -15.14 -2.93
N GLY A 29 -1.34 -14.47 -2.08
CA GLY A 29 -0.37 -13.46 -2.53
C GLY A 29 0.67 -14.03 -3.50
N GLN A 30 1.21 -15.20 -3.22
CA GLN A 30 2.16 -15.89 -4.09
C GLN A 30 1.53 -16.31 -5.42
N GLU A 31 0.32 -16.85 -5.39
CA GLU A 31 -0.40 -17.21 -6.62
C GLU A 31 -0.67 -15.98 -7.50
N MET A 32 -1.09 -14.87 -6.91
CA MET A 32 -1.30 -13.61 -7.63
C MET A 32 0.00 -13.08 -8.22
N GLU A 33 1.11 -13.15 -7.49
CA GLU A 33 2.42 -12.73 -7.98
C GLU A 33 2.87 -13.59 -9.18
N LEU A 34 2.70 -14.90 -9.12
CA LEU A 34 2.97 -15.81 -10.24
C LEU A 34 2.09 -15.49 -11.45
N LEU A 35 0.81 -15.20 -11.23
CA LEU A 35 -0.10 -14.79 -12.29
C LEU A 35 0.36 -13.50 -12.96
N MET A 36 0.76 -12.50 -12.19
CA MET A 36 1.31 -11.24 -12.72
C MET A 36 2.61 -11.46 -13.50
N LEU A 37 3.52 -12.31 -12.99
CA LEU A 37 4.76 -12.68 -13.67
C LEU A 37 4.50 -13.37 -15.02
N SER A 38 3.39 -14.08 -15.15
CA SER A 38 3.01 -14.72 -16.42
C SER A 38 2.47 -13.75 -17.48
N HIS A 39 2.16 -12.50 -17.10
CA HIS A 39 1.61 -11.50 -18.01
C HIS A 39 2.66 -11.06 -19.04
N PRO A 40 2.36 -11.09 -20.36
CA PRO A 40 3.37 -10.81 -21.41
C PRO A 40 4.06 -9.46 -21.27
N LEU A 41 3.34 -8.42 -20.88
CA LEU A 41 3.93 -7.08 -20.66
C LEU A 41 4.86 -7.04 -19.44
N VAL A 42 4.58 -7.80 -18.39
CA VAL A 42 5.46 -7.92 -17.22
C VAL A 42 6.74 -8.63 -17.64
N GLN A 43 6.63 -9.71 -18.40
CA GLN A 43 7.79 -10.43 -18.93
C GLN A 43 8.63 -9.54 -19.86
N LEU A 44 7.98 -8.73 -20.71
CA LEU A 44 8.67 -7.77 -21.58
C LEU A 44 9.45 -6.73 -20.78
N LEU A 45 8.87 -6.20 -19.71
CA LEU A 45 9.54 -5.23 -18.83
C LEU A 45 10.70 -5.86 -18.06
N ASP A 46 10.58 -7.13 -17.66
CA ASP A 46 11.65 -7.86 -16.96
C ASP A 46 12.89 -8.12 -17.86
N LEU A 47 12.70 -8.19 -19.17
CA LEU A 47 13.83 -8.24 -20.12
C LEU A 47 14.71 -7.00 -20.03
N GLY A 48 14.14 -5.86 -19.66
CA GLY A 48 14.85 -4.60 -19.58
C GLY A 48 15.25 -4.04 -20.95
N VAL A 49 16.17 -3.10 -20.93
CA VAL A 49 16.72 -2.46 -22.14
C VAL A 49 18.24 -2.42 -22.08
N GLU A 50 18.88 -2.61 -23.20
CA GLU A 50 20.32 -2.43 -23.33
C GLU A 50 20.62 -1.06 -23.92
N LEU A 51 21.41 -0.26 -23.21
CA LEU A 51 21.88 1.05 -23.65
C LEU A 51 23.39 1.14 -23.45
N ASN A 52 24.11 1.42 -24.52
CA ASN A 52 25.57 1.58 -24.51
C ASN A 52 26.32 0.39 -23.86
N GLY A 53 25.90 -0.84 -24.14
CA GLY A 53 26.50 -2.06 -23.60
C GLY A 53 26.19 -2.32 -22.13
N ARG A 54 25.26 -1.58 -21.54
CA ARG A 54 24.76 -1.79 -20.17
C ARG A 54 23.31 -2.21 -20.20
N GLN A 55 22.99 -3.27 -19.47
CA GLN A 55 21.61 -3.72 -19.30
C GLN A 55 20.96 -2.99 -18.11
N PHE A 56 19.82 -2.37 -18.38
CA PHE A 56 18.95 -1.73 -17.39
C PHE A 56 17.70 -2.58 -17.26
N ARG A 57 17.35 -2.96 -16.03
CA ARG A 57 16.11 -3.65 -15.72
C ARG A 57 15.17 -2.70 -14.99
N PHE A 58 13.89 -2.87 -15.25
CA PHE A 58 12.86 -2.13 -14.55
C PHE A 58 12.54 -2.85 -13.25
N GLU A 59 12.61 -2.13 -12.15
CA GLU A 59 12.20 -2.65 -10.86
C GLU A 59 10.67 -2.65 -10.77
N MET A 60 10.09 -3.81 -10.42
CA MET A 60 8.66 -3.99 -10.22
C MET A 60 8.43 -4.67 -8.87
N ASN A 61 7.69 -4.04 -7.98
CA ASN A 61 7.27 -4.66 -6.72
C ASN A 61 5.91 -5.36 -6.93
N LEU A 62 5.94 -6.58 -7.41
CA LEU A 62 4.73 -7.34 -7.74
C LEU A 62 3.88 -7.61 -6.49
N LEU A 63 4.49 -7.96 -5.36
CA LEU A 63 3.76 -8.17 -4.11
C LEU A 63 3.03 -6.89 -3.66
N GLY A 64 3.68 -5.73 -3.77
CA GLY A 64 3.03 -4.44 -3.51
C GLY A 64 1.90 -4.15 -4.50
N LEU A 65 2.06 -4.60 -5.74
CA LEU A 65 1.04 -4.45 -6.77
C LEU A 65 -0.21 -5.31 -6.49
N THR A 66 -0.05 -6.53 -5.96
CA THR A 66 -1.18 -7.41 -5.63
C THR A 66 -2.13 -6.79 -4.60
N GLN A 67 -1.64 -5.91 -3.72
CA GLN A 67 -2.46 -5.21 -2.73
C GLN A 67 -3.63 -4.44 -3.36
N HIS A 68 -3.47 -3.94 -4.59
CA HIS A 68 -4.52 -3.26 -5.35
C HIS A 68 -5.63 -4.20 -5.85
N TYR A 69 -5.38 -5.50 -5.77
CA TYR A 69 -6.29 -6.55 -6.22
C TYR A 69 -6.75 -7.41 -5.05
N TYR A 70 -6.97 -6.77 -3.87
CA TYR A 70 -7.52 -7.36 -2.64
C TYR A 70 -6.60 -8.34 -1.90
N ASN A 71 -5.34 -8.45 -2.30
CA ASN A 71 -4.40 -9.24 -1.52
C ASN A 71 -4.01 -8.51 -0.24
N LYS A 72 -3.97 -9.22 0.88
CA LYS A 72 -3.43 -8.70 2.14
C LYS A 72 -1.92 -8.83 2.14
N THR A 73 -1.26 -7.72 2.35
CA THR A 73 0.20 -7.65 2.31
C THR A 73 0.79 -7.13 3.62
N CYS A 74 2.12 -7.25 3.74
CA CYS A 74 2.89 -6.67 4.84
C CYS A 74 3.20 -5.18 4.65
N PHE A 75 2.57 -4.54 3.67
CA PHE A 75 2.78 -3.13 3.37
C PHE A 75 1.64 -2.25 3.88
N LEU A 76 2.00 -1.05 4.30
CA LEU A 76 1.08 0.09 4.39
C LEU A 76 1.25 0.95 3.14
N ASP A 77 0.12 1.34 2.55
CA ASP A 77 0.10 2.25 1.43
C ASP A 77 0.32 3.69 1.89
N MET A 78 1.30 4.31 1.29
CA MET A 78 1.59 5.73 1.48
C MET A 78 1.48 6.46 0.14
N THR A 79 1.17 7.73 0.18
CA THR A 79 1.13 8.57 -1.01
C THR A 79 1.80 9.91 -0.75
N SER A 80 2.44 10.47 -1.76
CA SER A 80 2.95 11.85 -1.70
C SER A 80 1.87 12.90 -1.94
N SER A 81 0.64 12.49 -2.29
CA SER A 81 -0.49 13.40 -2.53
C SER A 81 -1.41 13.46 -1.31
N PRO A 82 -1.52 14.62 -0.62
CA PRO A 82 -2.48 14.81 0.46
C PRO A 82 -3.93 14.60 0.02
N GLN A 83 -4.26 14.94 -1.22
CA GLN A 83 -5.60 14.76 -1.78
C GLN A 83 -5.97 13.28 -1.91
N VAL A 84 -5.02 12.44 -2.35
CA VAL A 84 -5.21 10.99 -2.43
C VAL A 84 -5.35 10.40 -1.04
N ALA A 85 -4.53 10.85 -0.07
CA ALA A 85 -4.64 10.41 1.31
C ALA A 85 -6.00 10.77 1.93
N ALA A 86 -6.47 12.00 1.71
CA ALA A 86 -7.78 12.45 2.16
C ALA A 86 -8.91 11.65 1.50
N PHE A 87 -8.84 11.44 0.19
CA PHE A 87 -9.83 10.62 -0.53
C PHE A 87 -10.00 9.24 0.11
N PHE A 88 -8.90 8.50 0.33
CA PHE A 88 -8.97 7.18 0.96
C PHE A 88 -9.36 7.22 2.44
N ALA A 89 -9.18 8.33 3.12
CA ALA A 89 -9.60 8.47 4.51
C ALA A 89 -11.09 8.79 4.66
N THR A 90 -11.74 9.30 3.61
CA THR A 90 -13.13 9.80 3.67
C THR A 90 -14.10 9.04 2.78
N THR A 91 -13.65 8.02 2.07
CA THR A 91 -14.50 7.23 1.17
C THR A 91 -14.46 5.74 1.49
N ASP A 92 -15.60 5.09 1.37
CA ASP A 92 -15.73 3.63 1.35
C ASP A 92 -15.78 3.13 -0.10
N TYR A 93 -15.18 1.97 -0.35
CA TYR A 93 -15.19 1.31 -1.64
C TYR A 93 -16.16 0.13 -1.64
N ASP A 94 -17.10 0.17 -2.56
CA ASP A 94 -17.99 -0.97 -2.84
C ASP A 94 -17.42 -1.79 -4.00
N TRP A 95 -16.92 -2.98 -3.68
CA TRP A 95 -16.33 -3.90 -4.65
C TRP A 95 -17.35 -4.48 -5.64
N LYS A 96 -18.65 -4.50 -5.30
CA LYS A 96 -19.71 -5.04 -6.17
C LYS A 96 -20.05 -4.10 -7.32
N THR A 97 -19.98 -2.81 -7.03
CA THR A 97 -20.30 -1.77 -8.01
C THR A 97 -19.05 -1.08 -8.58
N ASP A 98 -17.85 -1.42 -8.07
CA ASP A 98 -16.56 -0.78 -8.39
C ASP A 98 -16.61 0.74 -8.21
N THR A 99 -17.26 1.20 -7.13
CA THR A 99 -17.45 2.64 -6.86
C THR A 99 -16.96 3.05 -5.49
N TYR A 100 -16.55 4.30 -5.37
CA TYR A 100 -16.27 4.96 -4.10
C TYR A 100 -17.42 5.89 -3.73
N SER A 101 -17.82 5.87 -2.46
CA SER A 101 -18.81 6.79 -1.92
C SER A 101 -18.28 7.48 -0.66
N PRO A 102 -18.67 8.74 -0.40
CA PRO A 102 -18.32 9.39 0.86
C PRO A 102 -18.85 8.59 2.04
N ILE A 103 -18.04 8.55 3.11
CA ILE A 103 -18.49 7.98 4.39
C ILE A 103 -19.42 8.97 5.04
N LEU A 104 -20.70 8.63 5.01
CA LEU A 104 -21.76 9.36 5.71
C LEU A 104 -22.17 8.53 6.91
N ASP A 105 -22.42 9.16 8.06
CA ASP A 105 -23.03 8.50 9.22
C ASP A 105 -22.16 7.49 10.01
N LYS A 106 -20.85 7.67 10.02
CA LYS A 106 -19.96 6.94 10.94
C LYS A 106 -19.41 7.87 12.04
N ALA A 107 -20.28 8.68 12.67
CA ALA A 107 -19.88 9.66 13.69
C ALA A 107 -19.14 9.07 14.89
N HIS A 108 -19.26 7.76 15.12
CA HIS A 108 -18.58 7.03 16.20
C HIS A 108 -17.20 6.46 15.78
N VAL A 109 -16.87 6.51 14.48
CA VAL A 109 -15.60 6.04 13.93
C VAL A 109 -14.76 7.25 13.57
N ALA A 110 -13.53 7.29 14.04
CA ALA A 110 -12.58 8.35 13.69
C ALA A 110 -11.76 7.91 12.48
N GLY A 111 -11.80 8.70 11.41
CA GLY A 111 -10.82 8.62 10.33
C GLY A 111 -9.46 9.16 10.78
N VAL A 112 -8.40 8.76 10.10
CA VAL A 112 -7.05 9.20 10.43
C VAL A 112 -6.25 9.55 9.18
N LEU A 113 -5.51 10.65 9.26
CA LEU A 113 -4.47 11.02 8.31
C LEU A 113 -3.12 10.92 8.99
N TYR A 114 -2.25 10.09 8.43
CA TYR A 114 -0.87 9.98 8.85
C TYR A 114 0.02 10.85 7.95
N TYR A 115 0.88 11.61 8.55
CA TYR A 115 1.93 12.37 7.88
C TYR A 115 3.30 11.87 8.35
N TYR A 116 4.09 11.40 7.40
CA TYR A 116 5.45 10.93 7.64
C TYR A 116 6.45 11.86 6.93
N SER A 117 7.35 12.49 7.69
CA SER A 117 8.40 13.33 7.13
C SER A 117 9.64 12.49 6.84
N LEU A 118 10.03 12.45 5.56
CA LEU A 118 11.28 11.82 5.12
C LEU A 118 12.42 12.84 5.22
N ASP A 119 13.45 12.47 5.94
CA ASP A 119 14.74 13.13 5.86
C ASP A 119 15.61 12.33 4.87
N ILE A 120 15.77 12.89 3.68
CA ILE A 120 16.42 12.20 2.56
C ILE A 120 17.86 11.81 2.90
N ASP A 121 18.56 12.58 3.67
CA ASP A 121 19.97 12.32 4.00
C ASP A 121 20.14 11.24 5.08
N ALA A 122 19.21 11.16 6.03
CA ALA A 122 19.28 10.21 7.14
C ALA A 122 18.53 8.90 6.83
N ASP A 123 17.46 8.95 6.06
CA ASP A 123 16.49 7.86 5.93
C ASP A 123 16.68 6.96 4.72
N PHE A 124 17.40 7.42 3.69
CA PHE A 124 17.57 6.64 2.44
C PHE A 124 18.23 5.26 2.63
N LYS A 125 18.88 5.04 3.77
CA LYS A 125 19.53 3.77 4.12
C LYS A 125 18.75 2.90 5.12
N ILE A 126 17.71 3.43 5.76
CA ILE A 126 17.12 2.82 6.96
C ILE A 126 15.59 2.64 6.83
N VAL A 127 14.92 3.41 5.97
CA VAL A 127 13.46 3.37 5.89
C VAL A 127 13.02 2.22 4.99
N PRO A 128 12.14 1.33 5.45
CA PRO A 128 11.57 0.26 4.65
C PRO A 128 10.50 0.78 3.66
N LEU A 129 10.78 1.95 3.08
CA LEU A 129 9.96 2.59 2.07
C LEU A 129 10.43 2.17 0.68
N THR A 130 9.53 1.63 -0.11
CA THR A 130 9.81 1.22 -1.48
C THR A 130 8.75 1.75 -2.42
N THR A 131 9.13 1.96 -3.67
CA THR A 131 8.19 2.27 -4.74
C THR A 131 7.60 0.99 -5.30
N ILE A 132 6.44 1.10 -5.95
CA ILE A 132 5.88 -0.02 -6.71
C ILE A 132 6.68 -0.26 -7.99
N GLY A 133 7.37 0.77 -8.46
CA GLY A 133 8.16 0.74 -9.69
C GLY A 133 7.31 0.88 -10.96
N LEU A 134 7.92 0.54 -12.09
CA LEU A 134 7.23 0.56 -13.38
C LEU A 134 6.19 -0.55 -13.43
N GLN A 135 4.99 -0.22 -13.92
CA GLN A 135 3.88 -1.16 -13.92
C GLN A 135 3.01 -1.00 -15.16
N VAL A 136 2.47 -2.12 -15.60
CA VAL A 136 1.53 -2.20 -16.73
C VAL A 136 0.08 -1.95 -16.31
N PHE A 137 -0.18 -1.87 -15.00
CA PHE A 137 -1.52 -1.73 -14.43
C PHE A 137 -1.76 -0.29 -13.99
N PRO A 138 -2.76 0.42 -14.56
CA PRO A 138 -2.87 1.88 -14.41
C PRO A 138 -3.31 2.36 -13.02
N ARG A 139 -3.89 1.48 -12.20
CA ARG A 139 -4.52 1.86 -10.92
C ARG A 139 -3.53 2.46 -9.92
N SER A 140 -2.39 1.84 -9.77
CA SER A 140 -1.37 2.24 -8.80
C SER A 140 -0.57 3.47 -9.24
N GLY A 141 -0.36 3.68 -10.54
CA GLY A 141 0.35 4.86 -11.07
C GLY A 141 -0.36 6.18 -10.76
N LYS A 142 -1.70 6.18 -10.76
CA LYS A 142 -2.52 7.37 -10.46
C LYS A 142 -2.51 7.80 -8.99
N GLN A 143 -1.94 7.01 -8.10
CA GLN A 143 -2.05 7.22 -6.65
C GLN A 143 -0.75 7.72 -6.02
N TYR A 144 0.31 7.95 -6.81
CA TYR A 144 1.62 8.45 -6.33
C TYR A 144 2.13 7.63 -5.13
N ARG A 145 2.09 6.31 -5.22
CA ARG A 145 2.24 5.41 -4.09
C ARG A 145 3.66 5.06 -3.73
N PHE A 146 3.82 4.91 -2.43
CA PHE A 146 4.95 4.27 -1.79
C PHE A 146 4.42 3.16 -0.87
N LEU A 147 5.24 2.15 -0.66
CA LEU A 147 4.95 1.04 0.22
C LEU A 147 5.86 1.11 1.44
N TYR A 148 5.28 1.09 2.61
CA TYR A 148 6.03 1.01 3.86
C TYR A 148 5.91 -0.41 4.41
N LYS A 149 7.03 -1.14 4.43
CA LYS A 149 7.07 -2.53 4.88
C LYS A 149 7.12 -2.60 6.40
N LEU A 150 6.21 -3.36 6.98
CA LEU A 150 6.24 -3.72 8.39
C LEU A 150 6.36 -5.23 8.55
N THR A 151 6.94 -5.66 9.66
CA THR A 151 6.96 -7.05 10.08
C THR A 151 5.90 -7.31 11.16
N LYS A 152 5.56 -8.57 11.38
CA LYS A 152 4.59 -8.96 12.40
C LYS A 152 5.01 -8.43 13.78
N GLY A 153 4.10 -7.76 14.47
CA GLY A 153 4.33 -7.18 15.78
C GLY A 153 4.85 -5.74 15.76
N GLN A 154 5.17 -5.18 14.60
CA GLN A 154 5.48 -3.76 14.48
C GLN A 154 4.20 -2.93 14.39
N ASP A 155 4.25 -1.75 15.01
CA ASP A 155 3.18 -0.76 15.04
C ASP A 155 3.67 0.54 14.40
N PHE A 156 3.00 0.97 13.35
CA PHE A 156 3.37 2.19 12.62
C PHE A 156 3.24 3.44 13.51
N ASP A 157 2.31 3.45 14.46
CA ASP A 157 2.10 4.57 15.38
C ASP A 157 3.32 4.86 16.27
N THR A 158 4.25 3.91 16.40
CA THR A 158 5.45 4.06 17.26
C THR A 158 6.62 4.77 16.58
N PHE A 159 6.52 5.09 15.29
CA PHE A 159 7.61 5.76 14.59
C PHE A 159 7.70 7.25 14.94
N LEU A 160 8.89 7.68 15.37
CA LEU A 160 9.17 9.03 15.91
C LEU A 160 8.84 10.19 14.96
N ARG A 161 8.82 9.96 13.65
CA ARG A 161 8.57 10.99 12.63
C ARG A 161 7.16 10.98 12.08
N LEU A 162 6.31 10.17 12.69
CA LEU A 162 4.92 10.08 12.32
C LEU A 162 4.12 11.13 13.08
N GLN A 163 3.37 11.91 12.33
CA GLN A 163 2.32 12.77 12.87
C GLN A 163 0.98 12.23 12.40
N MET A 164 -0.04 12.30 13.25
CA MET A 164 -1.38 11.89 12.88
C MET A 164 -2.41 12.93 13.25
N VAL A 165 -3.41 13.05 12.40
CA VAL A 165 -4.62 13.84 12.64
C VAL A 165 -5.81 12.92 12.58
N ARG A 166 -6.56 12.85 13.66
CA ARG A 166 -7.84 12.13 13.73
C ARG A 166 -8.97 13.11 13.46
N PHE A 167 -9.95 12.67 12.73
CA PHE A 167 -11.12 13.47 12.40
C PHE A 167 -12.39 12.61 12.47
N LYS A 168 -13.53 13.26 12.67
CA LYS A 168 -14.83 12.60 12.60
C LYS A 168 -15.36 12.63 11.18
N HIS A 169 -16.09 11.60 10.80
CA HIS A 169 -16.88 11.60 9.58
C HIS A 169 -18.21 12.29 9.89
N ASP A 170 -18.24 13.60 9.72
CA ASP A 170 -19.47 14.38 9.80
C ASP A 170 -20.04 14.59 8.39
N PRO A 171 -21.39 14.50 8.21
CA PRO A 171 -22.04 14.75 6.94
C PRO A 171 -21.94 16.20 6.47
#